data_b136662757342565bf832afad242e3be
#
_entry.id   b136662757342565bf832afad242e3be
#
_cell.length_a   1.000
_cell.length_b   1.000
_cell.length_c   1.000
_cell.angle_alpha   90.00
_cell.angle_beta   90.00
_cell.angle_gamma   90.00
#
_symmetry.space_group_name_H-M   'P 1'
#
loop_
_entity.id
_entity.type
_entity.pdbx_description
1 polymer ?
#
loop_
_entity_poly.entity_id
_entity_poly.type
_entity_poly.pdbx_seq_one_letter_code
_entity_poly.pdbx_strand_id
1 'polypeptide(L)'
;MNVTTITGCVLSVMVSALLVALPARGTTPPDGVAKGDPVRGNALYQSRCTACHSLDHSRVGPAHRGVFDRLAGSVPGFDYSPALKHSGVRWTAANLNRWLTDPEALVPGQRMGYQVPDPVDRRDLIAFLASPDAR
;
A
#
# COMPACT_ATOMS: atom_id res chain seq x y z
N MET A 1 -23.33 76.30 -45.23
CA MET A 1 -23.33 74.84 -45.45
C MET A 1 -22.44 74.24 -44.35
N ASN A 2 -23.06 73.88 -43.25
CA ASN A 2 -22.32 73.31 -42.09
C ASN A 2 -22.59 71.82 -41.95
N VAL A 3 -21.54 71.03 -42.03
CA VAL A 3 -21.60 69.60 -41.84
C VAL A 3 -21.20 69.31 -40.40
N THR A 4 -22.16 68.83 -39.59
CA THR A 4 -21.95 68.44 -38.22
C THR A 4 -21.50 66.99 -38.15
N THR A 5 -20.27 66.78 -37.71
CA THR A 5 -19.69 65.44 -37.51
C THR A 5 -20.10 64.92 -36.13
N ILE A 6 -20.85 63.81 -36.07
CA ILE A 6 -21.24 63.14 -34.82
C ILE A 6 -20.18 62.10 -34.51
N THR A 7 -19.39 62.31 -33.47
CA THR A 7 -18.42 61.40 -32.93
C THR A 7 -19.13 60.36 -32.05
N GLY A 8 -19.24 59.12 -32.52
CA GLY A 8 -19.79 58.00 -31.75
C GLY A 8 -18.76 57.47 -30.73
N CYS A 9 -19.09 57.55 -29.45
CA CYS A 9 -18.33 56.98 -28.35
C CYS A 9 -18.69 55.48 -28.20
N VAL A 10 -17.77 54.59 -28.60
CA VAL A 10 -17.95 53.15 -28.43
C VAL A 10 -17.51 52.78 -27.03
N LEU A 11 -18.47 52.47 -26.16
CA LEU A 11 -18.21 51.93 -24.82
C LEU A 11 -17.81 50.46 -24.95
N SER A 12 -16.52 50.14 -24.78
CA SER A 12 -16.01 48.78 -24.73
C SER A 12 -16.26 48.19 -23.33
N VAL A 13 -17.24 47.28 -23.25
CA VAL A 13 -17.52 46.54 -22.00
C VAL A 13 -16.55 45.37 -21.94
N MET A 14 -15.53 45.50 -21.09
CA MET A 14 -14.63 44.38 -20.74
C MET A 14 -15.37 43.43 -19.79
N VAL A 15 -15.82 42.32 -20.30
CA VAL A 15 -16.33 41.20 -19.50
C VAL A 15 -15.14 40.39 -18.99
N SER A 16 -14.74 40.67 -17.74
CA SER A 16 -13.73 39.84 -17.05
C SER A 16 -14.35 38.51 -16.65
N ALA A 17 -14.02 37.46 -17.39
CA ALA A 17 -14.39 36.09 -17.03
C ALA A 17 -13.53 35.64 -15.84
N LEU A 18 -14.16 35.59 -14.66
CA LEU A 18 -13.56 35.02 -13.45
C LEU A 18 -13.53 33.49 -13.59
N LEU A 19 -12.37 32.91 -13.95
CA LEU A 19 -12.17 31.46 -13.91
C LEU A 19 -12.13 31.01 -12.45
N VAL A 20 -13.23 30.49 -11.95
CA VAL A 20 -13.28 29.80 -10.68
C VAL A 20 -12.65 28.42 -10.89
N ALA A 21 -11.41 28.24 -10.44
CA ALA A 21 -10.76 26.94 -10.40
C ALA A 21 -11.48 26.06 -9.36
N LEU A 22 -12.27 25.10 -9.82
CA LEU A 22 -12.84 24.05 -8.98
C LEU A 22 -11.71 23.17 -8.45
N PRO A 23 -11.65 22.91 -7.12
CA PRO A 23 -10.68 21.96 -6.58
C PRO A 23 -10.94 20.58 -7.19
N ALA A 24 -9.90 19.98 -7.76
CA ALA A 24 -9.96 18.61 -8.26
C ALA A 24 -10.36 17.68 -7.10
N ARG A 25 -11.59 17.18 -7.15
CA ARG A 25 -12.03 16.13 -6.23
C ARG A 25 -11.19 14.90 -6.52
N GLY A 26 -10.29 14.57 -5.59
CA GLY A 26 -9.58 13.29 -5.62
C GLY A 26 -10.61 12.17 -5.75
N THR A 27 -10.53 11.41 -6.84
CA THR A 27 -11.36 10.22 -7.06
C THR A 27 -10.91 9.17 -6.06
N THR A 28 -11.66 9.00 -4.97
CA THR A 28 -11.56 7.83 -4.09
C THR A 28 -11.88 6.59 -4.92
N PRO A 29 -11.03 5.54 -4.92
CA PRO A 29 -11.35 4.30 -5.62
C PRO A 29 -12.67 3.72 -5.12
N PRO A 30 -13.51 3.12 -5.99
CA PRO A 30 -14.86 2.65 -5.66
C PRO A 30 -14.92 1.50 -4.64
N ASP A 31 -13.80 0.90 -4.29
CA ASP A 31 -13.74 -0.32 -3.46
C ASP A 31 -13.50 -0.06 -1.97
N GLY A 32 -13.54 1.19 -1.50
CA GLY A 32 -13.50 1.52 -0.06
C GLY A 32 -12.23 1.08 0.71
N VAL A 33 -11.33 0.32 0.09
CA VAL A 33 -10.07 -0.10 0.68
C VAL A 33 -8.99 0.90 0.24
N ALA A 34 -8.64 1.82 1.14
CA ALA A 34 -7.54 2.73 0.89
C ALA A 34 -6.27 1.92 0.54
N LYS A 35 -5.66 2.23 -0.60
CA LYS A 35 -4.42 1.60 -1.03
C LYS A 35 -3.34 1.87 0.01
N GLY A 36 -2.61 0.83 0.45
CA GLY A 36 -1.53 0.98 1.42
C GLY A 36 -0.37 1.83 0.86
N ASP A 37 0.35 2.48 1.76
CA ASP A 37 1.54 3.27 1.45
C ASP A 37 2.80 2.37 1.54
N PRO A 38 3.45 2.00 0.43
CA PRO A 38 4.63 1.14 0.45
C PRO A 38 5.87 1.83 1.04
N VAL A 39 5.96 3.16 1.01
CA VAL A 39 7.09 3.91 1.61
C VAL A 39 7.00 3.83 3.13
N ARG A 40 5.82 4.12 3.68
CA ARG A 40 5.56 3.93 5.12
C ARG A 40 5.68 2.45 5.50
N GLY A 41 5.21 1.54 4.66
CA GLY A 41 5.35 0.09 4.84
C GLY A 41 6.79 -0.37 4.93
N ASN A 42 7.70 0.18 4.11
CA ASN A 42 9.14 -0.09 4.22
C ASN A 42 9.70 0.39 5.57
N ALA A 43 9.37 1.60 6.02
CA ALA A 43 9.81 2.11 7.31
C ALA A 43 9.34 1.20 8.48
N LEU A 44 8.09 0.73 8.42
CA LEU A 44 7.55 -0.25 9.37
C LEU A 44 8.28 -1.60 9.30
N TYR A 45 8.58 -2.08 8.10
CA TYR A 45 9.34 -3.31 7.89
C TYR A 45 10.73 -3.22 8.51
N GLN A 46 11.47 -2.14 8.26
CA GLN A 46 12.79 -1.91 8.83
C GLN A 46 12.78 -1.87 10.36
N SER A 47 11.77 -1.25 10.95
CA SER A 47 11.70 -1.10 12.41
C SER A 47 11.16 -2.32 13.14
N ARG A 48 10.32 -3.15 12.49
CA ARG A 48 9.57 -4.21 13.19
C ARG A 48 9.87 -5.62 12.71
N CYS A 49 10.35 -5.80 11.47
CA CYS A 49 10.53 -7.13 10.89
C CYS A 49 12.00 -7.56 10.79
N THR A 50 12.93 -6.60 10.66
CA THR A 50 14.34 -6.90 10.38
C THR A 50 15.10 -7.49 11.56
N ALA A 51 14.57 -7.46 12.77
CA ALA A 51 15.13 -8.21 13.89
C ALA A 51 15.13 -9.73 13.63
N CYS A 52 14.08 -10.23 12.96
CA CYS A 52 13.92 -11.67 12.68
C CYS A 52 14.03 -12.04 11.21
N HIS A 53 13.72 -11.13 10.28
CA HIS A 53 13.71 -11.37 8.85
C HIS A 53 14.70 -10.47 8.10
N SER A 54 15.02 -10.83 6.85
CA SER A 54 15.52 -9.87 5.87
C SER A 54 14.85 -10.14 4.52
N LEU A 55 15.05 -9.27 3.54
CA LEU A 55 14.55 -9.54 2.20
C LEU A 55 15.30 -10.72 1.58
N ASP A 56 16.63 -10.72 1.65
CA ASP A 56 17.48 -11.60 0.84
C ASP A 56 17.95 -12.85 1.57
N HIS A 57 17.96 -12.85 2.90
CA HIS A 57 18.51 -13.95 3.68
C HIS A 57 17.55 -14.40 4.77
N SER A 58 17.44 -15.73 4.94
CA SER A 58 16.80 -16.31 6.11
C SER A 58 17.64 -16.05 7.36
N ARG A 59 16.96 -15.73 8.47
CA ARG A 59 17.55 -15.45 9.79
C ARG A 59 16.78 -16.27 10.84
N VAL A 60 16.24 -15.63 11.89
CA VAL A 60 15.28 -16.27 12.80
C VAL A 60 14.03 -16.70 12.04
N GLY A 61 13.56 -15.84 11.13
CA GLY A 61 12.51 -16.13 10.17
C GLY A 61 13.03 -16.27 8.73
N PRO A 62 12.18 -16.72 7.80
CA PRO A 62 12.55 -16.91 6.39
C PRO A 62 12.76 -15.56 5.69
N ALA A 63 13.50 -15.63 4.56
CA ALA A 63 13.68 -14.49 3.67
C ALA A 63 12.34 -14.03 3.06
N HIS A 64 12.15 -12.71 2.92
CA HIS A 64 10.90 -12.11 2.47
C HIS A 64 10.89 -11.65 1.02
N ARG A 65 12.03 -11.63 0.30
CA ARG A 65 12.02 -11.24 -1.11
C ARG A 65 11.06 -12.12 -1.91
N GLY A 66 10.13 -11.47 -2.63
CA GLY A 66 9.07 -12.15 -3.37
C GLY A 66 8.09 -12.93 -2.48
N VAL A 67 7.92 -12.54 -1.22
CA VAL A 67 6.95 -13.20 -0.32
C VAL A 67 5.51 -13.03 -0.79
N PHE A 68 5.16 -11.86 -1.35
CA PHE A 68 3.82 -11.61 -1.86
C PHE A 68 3.46 -12.62 -2.97
N ASP A 69 2.28 -13.23 -2.86
CA ASP A 69 1.78 -14.33 -3.70
C ASP A 69 2.59 -15.64 -3.68
N ARG A 70 3.63 -15.76 -2.86
CA ARG A 70 4.37 -17.00 -2.66
C ARG A 70 3.60 -17.97 -1.76
N LEU A 71 3.81 -19.28 -1.96
CA LEU A 71 3.28 -20.30 -1.07
C LEU A 71 4.01 -20.23 0.28
N ALA A 72 3.28 -20.34 1.38
CA ALA A 72 3.87 -20.43 2.71
C ALA A 72 4.73 -21.69 2.85
N GLY A 73 5.78 -21.58 3.67
CA GLY A 73 6.66 -22.74 3.91
C GLY A 73 7.58 -23.13 2.73
N SER A 74 7.73 -22.27 1.70
CA SER A 74 8.39 -22.64 0.45
C SER A 74 9.80 -22.07 0.24
N VAL A 75 10.36 -21.29 1.19
CA VAL A 75 11.75 -20.82 1.05
C VAL A 75 12.70 -21.99 1.19
N PRO A 76 13.56 -22.25 0.19
CA PRO A 76 14.49 -23.39 0.26
C PRO A 76 15.43 -23.29 1.47
N GLY A 77 15.66 -24.42 2.12
CA GLY A 77 16.61 -24.52 3.23
C GLY A 77 16.18 -23.91 4.55
N PHE A 78 15.00 -23.30 4.64
CA PHE A 78 14.48 -22.78 5.92
C PHE A 78 13.68 -23.86 6.66
N ASP A 79 13.95 -24.02 7.98
CA ASP A 79 13.24 -24.97 8.84
C ASP A 79 11.91 -24.42 9.33
N TYR A 80 10.86 -24.65 8.57
CA TYR A 80 9.50 -24.27 8.94
C TYR A 80 8.86 -25.21 9.97
N SER A 81 7.89 -24.72 10.74
CA SER A 81 6.99 -25.62 11.46
C SER A 81 6.26 -26.53 10.48
N PRO A 82 5.99 -27.79 10.86
CA PRO A 82 5.17 -28.70 10.03
C PRO A 82 3.82 -28.08 9.66
N ALA A 83 3.21 -27.37 10.60
CA ALA A 83 1.94 -26.68 10.38
C ALA A 83 2.03 -25.66 9.24
N LEU A 84 3.02 -24.77 9.23
CA LEU A 84 3.15 -23.77 8.17
C LEU A 84 3.58 -24.40 6.85
N LYS A 85 4.46 -25.37 6.87
CA LYS A 85 4.95 -26.09 5.68
C LYS A 85 3.83 -26.80 4.91
N HIS A 86 2.85 -27.34 5.61
CA HIS A 86 1.74 -28.08 5.02
C HIS A 86 0.42 -27.26 4.98
N SER A 87 0.44 -25.99 5.33
CA SER A 87 -0.77 -25.16 5.43
C SER A 87 -1.47 -24.92 4.09
N GLY A 88 -0.75 -24.98 2.98
CA GLY A 88 -1.28 -24.61 1.66
C GLY A 88 -1.59 -23.10 1.51
N VAL A 89 -1.27 -22.29 2.51
CA VAL A 89 -1.53 -20.85 2.49
C VAL A 89 -0.67 -20.17 1.43
N ARG A 90 -1.30 -19.33 0.60
CA ARG A 90 -0.60 -18.41 -0.29
C ARG A 90 -0.62 -17.01 0.32
N TRP A 91 0.49 -16.30 0.26
CA TRP A 91 0.67 -14.96 0.87
C TRP A 91 0.00 -13.85 0.04
N THR A 92 -1.29 -14.02 -0.26
CA THR A 92 -2.14 -12.95 -0.81
C THR A 92 -2.27 -11.80 0.18
N ALA A 93 -2.72 -10.63 -0.26
CA ALA A 93 -2.99 -9.50 0.64
C ALA A 93 -3.94 -9.87 1.80
N ALA A 94 -4.99 -10.64 1.51
CA ALA A 94 -5.95 -11.10 2.51
C ALA A 94 -5.30 -12.03 3.55
N ASN A 95 -4.50 -13.01 3.11
CA ASN A 95 -3.83 -13.94 4.01
C ASN A 95 -2.71 -13.28 4.79
N LEU A 96 -1.95 -12.35 4.19
CA LEU A 96 -0.97 -11.54 4.91
C LEU A 96 -1.64 -10.68 5.98
N ASN A 97 -2.80 -10.07 5.69
CA ASN A 97 -3.55 -9.31 6.70
C ASN A 97 -3.98 -10.22 7.87
N ARG A 98 -4.54 -11.41 7.59
CA ARG A 98 -4.90 -12.38 8.63
C ARG A 98 -3.70 -12.85 9.44
N TRP A 99 -2.59 -13.18 8.76
CA TRP A 99 -1.34 -13.61 9.37
C TRP A 99 -0.76 -12.55 10.30
N LEU A 100 -0.69 -11.29 9.85
CA LEU A 100 -0.17 -10.20 10.66
C LEU A 100 -1.13 -9.79 11.79
N THR A 101 -2.42 -10.12 11.68
CA THR A 101 -3.39 -9.91 12.76
C THR A 101 -3.19 -10.95 13.87
N ASP A 102 -3.19 -12.22 13.51
CA ASP A 102 -3.01 -13.36 14.41
C ASP A 102 -2.49 -14.57 13.63
N PRO A 103 -1.17 -14.84 13.67
CA PRO A 103 -0.58 -15.97 12.98
C PRO A 103 -1.14 -17.32 13.44
N GLU A 104 -1.41 -17.46 14.74
CA GLU A 104 -1.90 -18.71 15.32
C GLU A 104 -3.34 -19.01 14.90
N ALA A 105 -4.18 -17.99 14.77
CA ALA A 105 -5.54 -18.15 14.25
C ALA A 105 -5.58 -18.53 12.76
N LEU A 106 -4.57 -18.14 11.98
CA LEU A 106 -4.50 -18.52 10.57
C LEU A 106 -3.90 -19.93 10.37
N VAL A 107 -2.84 -20.25 11.11
CA VAL A 107 -2.12 -21.54 11.02
C VAL A 107 -1.73 -22.01 12.42
N PRO A 108 -2.61 -22.73 13.11
CA PRO A 108 -2.31 -23.27 14.43
C PRO A 108 -1.05 -24.15 14.43
N GLY A 109 -0.16 -23.89 15.39
CA GLY A 109 1.13 -24.61 15.50
C GLY A 109 2.27 -24.02 14.64
N GLN A 110 2.10 -22.81 14.14
CA GLN A 110 3.15 -22.02 13.52
C GLN A 110 4.18 -21.54 14.58
N ARG A 111 5.29 -20.88 14.17
CA ARG A 111 6.35 -20.43 15.10
C ARG A 111 6.56 -18.91 15.15
N MET A 112 5.77 -18.11 14.44
CA MET A 112 5.89 -16.65 14.42
C MET A 112 4.97 -16.03 15.47
N GLY A 113 5.50 -15.68 16.64
CA GLY A 113 4.73 -15.07 17.74
C GLY A 113 4.51 -13.57 17.63
N TYR A 114 4.65 -12.95 16.43
CA TYR A 114 4.56 -11.50 16.26
C TYR A 114 3.24 -11.09 15.59
N GLN A 115 2.60 -10.06 16.13
CA GLN A 115 1.35 -9.48 15.63
C GLN A 115 1.52 -8.00 15.30
N VAL A 116 0.74 -7.49 14.36
CA VAL A 116 0.62 -6.08 14.02
C VAL A 116 -0.83 -5.64 14.28
N PRO A 117 -1.14 -5.08 15.46
CA PRO A 117 -2.52 -4.78 15.85
C PRO A 117 -3.20 -3.72 14.99
N ASP A 118 -2.45 -2.69 14.55
CA ASP A 118 -2.99 -1.60 13.77
C ASP A 118 -3.29 -2.03 12.32
N PRO A 119 -4.54 -1.92 11.84
CA PRO A 119 -4.90 -2.30 10.48
C PRO A 119 -4.29 -1.41 9.40
N VAL A 120 -3.96 -0.15 9.71
CA VAL A 120 -3.29 0.76 8.78
C VAL A 120 -1.84 0.32 8.59
N ASP A 121 -1.15 -0.03 9.67
CA ASP A 121 0.22 -0.55 9.62
C ASP A 121 0.29 -1.87 8.83
N ARG A 122 -0.68 -2.78 9.04
CA ARG A 122 -0.74 -4.03 8.25
C ARG A 122 -0.91 -3.77 6.77
N ARG A 123 -1.82 -2.87 6.42
CA ARG A 123 -2.08 -2.50 5.03
C ARG A 123 -0.83 -1.94 4.35
N ASP A 124 -0.11 -1.06 5.03
CA ASP A 124 1.08 -0.41 4.49
C ASP A 124 2.25 -1.40 4.38
N LEU A 125 2.45 -2.27 5.39
CA LEU A 125 3.40 -3.40 5.32
C LEU A 125 3.12 -4.32 4.13
N ILE A 126 1.85 -4.67 3.89
CA ILE A 126 1.44 -5.51 2.76
C ILE A 126 1.71 -4.80 1.44
N ALA A 127 1.46 -3.50 1.35
CA ALA A 127 1.77 -2.71 0.17
C ALA A 127 3.28 -2.70 -0.14
N PHE A 128 4.13 -2.59 0.88
CA PHE A 128 5.58 -2.72 0.72
C PHE A 128 5.97 -4.12 0.25
N LEU A 129 5.50 -5.17 0.90
CA LEU A 129 5.83 -6.55 0.53
C LEU A 129 5.37 -6.93 -0.90
N ALA A 130 4.34 -6.24 -1.42
CA ALA A 130 3.86 -6.38 -2.79
C ALA A 130 4.61 -5.48 -3.79
N SER A 131 5.42 -4.53 -3.33
CA SER A 131 6.11 -3.55 -4.17
C SER A 131 7.32 -4.16 -4.91
N PRO A 132 7.81 -3.50 -5.97
CA PRO A 132 9.04 -3.92 -6.66
C PRO A 132 10.27 -4.02 -5.74
N ASP A 133 10.35 -3.19 -4.69
CA ASP A 133 11.50 -3.14 -3.77
C ASP A 133 11.62 -4.42 -2.92
N ALA A 134 10.51 -5.14 -2.71
CA ALA A 134 10.46 -6.39 -1.94
C ALA A 134 10.29 -7.65 -2.82
N ARG A 135 10.21 -7.49 -4.13
CA ARG A 135 10.10 -8.60 -5.11
C ARG A 135 11.43 -9.11 -5.63
#